data_3a3f1029d3c6fd2562cc00346653598a
#
_entry.id   3a3f1029d3c6fd2562cc00346653598a
#
_cell.length_a   1.000
_cell.length_b   1.000
_cell.length_c   1.000
_cell.angle_alpha   90.00
_cell.angle_beta   90.00
_cell.angle_gamma   90.00
#
_symmetry.space_group_name_H-M   'P 1'
#
loop_
_entity.id
_entity.type
_entity.pdbx_description
1 polymer ?
#
loop_
_entity_poly.entity_id
_entity_poly.type
_entity_poly.pdbx_seq_one_letter_code
_entity_poly.pdbx_strand_id
1 'polypeptide(L)'
;MPGLLVGGSTKNHEKQRLRKGCTVLVATPGRLLDHLQNTASFDVGKCRWLVLDEADRLLEMGFEEQLNGIVRALDGRRRLARTAAREALERNGALDPRDANNDAAITDSLGIAWWAWRRRAVLCSATLDEHVQAFAGTTLNEPLLVRAGMTQTEDVPKFSAPAQLQQHAVIVPPKLRLVSLVALLRAGIRRGAQSGEPGPTRIIVFLTSTDSVDFHWRALGGVQMRNAADADGAERTGAENTEDTKAAPPVAQHSELLADTPIYRLHGSMSQSERIASLRAFQRLADGAERRQGRPARGGVLLCTSVASRGLDLPDVRSVIQMDVPTEDSVEEYVHRIGRTARVGRQGTSWLMLLPHEAPWLDTLEERMVVGGRPAHLERVACDTVLFQGYGGAAREFESRATDVQMALERWVLRDTTNASLARTAFLAHVRAYATHPASERAIFNVRQLHLGHLAKAFALREAPNTVQRTSKREHEEHEGKRSKDPTRERKRRMLANLPEEAA
;
A
#
# COMPACT_ATOMS: atom_id res chain seq x y z
N MET A 1 -14.52 -1.94 -24.37
CA MET A 1 -13.49 -2.57 -23.50
C MET A 1 -13.05 -1.58 -22.44
N PRO A 2 -12.78 -2.00 -21.21
CA PRO A 2 -12.21 -1.11 -20.20
C PRO A 2 -10.78 -0.72 -20.58
N GLY A 3 -10.43 0.55 -20.35
CA GLY A 3 -9.09 1.11 -20.54
C GLY A 3 -8.42 1.39 -19.22
N LEU A 4 -7.08 1.34 -19.20
CA LEU A 4 -6.25 1.66 -18.03
C LEU A 4 -5.12 2.59 -18.45
N LEU A 5 -4.97 3.73 -17.75
CA LEU A 5 -3.90 4.71 -17.92
C LEU A 5 -3.20 4.93 -16.58
N VAL A 6 -2.04 4.34 -16.41
CA VAL A 6 -1.28 4.42 -15.14
C VAL A 6 0.18 4.75 -15.40
N GLY A 7 0.84 5.37 -14.43
CA GLY A 7 2.26 5.61 -14.48
C GLY A 7 3.04 4.31 -14.68
N GLY A 8 4.19 4.36 -15.38
CA GLY A 8 5.03 3.19 -15.67
C GLY A 8 4.62 2.36 -16.89
N SER A 9 3.43 2.57 -17.47
CA SER A 9 3.04 1.95 -18.75
C SER A 9 3.64 2.69 -19.95
N THR A 10 3.87 1.96 -21.05
CA THR A 10 4.37 2.56 -22.28
C THR A 10 3.27 3.37 -22.99
N LYS A 11 3.53 4.65 -23.21
CA LYS A 11 2.58 5.62 -23.79
C LYS A 11 2.02 5.17 -25.15
N ASN A 12 2.83 4.45 -25.94
CA ASN A 12 2.41 3.95 -27.25
C ASN A 12 1.31 2.87 -27.15
N HIS A 13 1.39 1.95 -26.19
CA HIS A 13 0.34 0.95 -25.96
C HIS A 13 -0.96 1.60 -25.48
N GLU A 14 -0.88 2.63 -24.63
CA GLU A 14 -2.04 3.38 -24.18
C GLU A 14 -2.70 4.11 -25.35
N LYS A 15 -1.93 4.81 -26.20
CA LYS A 15 -2.44 5.46 -27.43
C LYS A 15 -3.17 4.51 -28.37
N GLN A 16 -2.61 3.30 -28.59
CA GLN A 16 -3.27 2.29 -29.43
C GLN A 16 -4.62 1.84 -28.84
N ARG A 17 -4.70 1.70 -27.50
CA ARG A 17 -5.95 1.33 -26.81
C ARG A 17 -6.97 2.46 -26.89
N LEU A 18 -6.57 3.70 -26.67
CA LEU A 18 -7.45 4.87 -26.75
C LEU A 18 -8.02 5.07 -28.16
N ARG A 19 -7.24 4.79 -29.23
CA ARG A 19 -7.72 4.83 -30.63
C ARG A 19 -8.85 3.83 -30.91
N LYS A 20 -8.85 2.68 -30.23
CA LYS A 20 -9.92 1.66 -30.37
C LYS A 20 -11.21 2.05 -29.63
N GLY A 21 -11.17 3.09 -28.81
CA GLY A 21 -12.27 3.51 -27.95
C GLY A 21 -12.36 2.70 -26.66
N CYS A 22 -12.71 3.37 -25.57
CA CYS A 22 -12.91 2.79 -24.26
C CYS A 22 -14.25 3.24 -23.71
N THR A 23 -15.11 2.29 -23.30
CA THR A 23 -16.39 2.60 -22.65
C THR A 23 -16.23 2.99 -21.18
N VAL A 24 -15.26 2.39 -20.51
CA VAL A 24 -14.87 2.72 -19.13
C VAL A 24 -13.35 2.90 -19.12
N LEU A 25 -12.88 4.00 -18.56
CA LEU A 25 -11.47 4.31 -18.46
C LEU A 25 -11.11 4.56 -17.00
N VAL A 26 -10.16 3.78 -16.48
CA VAL A 26 -9.55 3.99 -15.15
C VAL A 26 -8.19 4.63 -15.37
N ALA A 27 -7.90 5.72 -14.66
CA ALA A 27 -6.69 6.46 -14.88
C ALA A 27 -6.16 7.14 -13.61
N THR A 28 -4.84 7.31 -13.53
CA THR A 28 -4.24 8.25 -12.57
C THR A 28 -4.32 9.69 -13.12
N PRO A 29 -4.50 10.73 -12.27
CA PRO A 29 -4.75 12.11 -12.71
C PRO A 29 -3.71 12.63 -13.71
N GLY A 30 -2.43 12.56 -13.38
CA GLY A 30 -1.37 13.07 -14.24
C GLY A 30 -1.31 12.39 -15.61
N ARG A 31 -1.54 11.05 -15.66
CA ARG A 31 -1.51 10.31 -16.92
C ARG A 31 -2.72 10.61 -17.80
N LEU A 32 -3.88 10.76 -17.17
CA LEU A 32 -5.11 11.16 -17.88
C LEU A 32 -4.97 12.56 -18.48
N LEU A 33 -4.49 13.52 -17.69
CA LEU A 33 -4.28 14.89 -18.15
C LEU A 33 -3.28 14.95 -19.33
N ASP A 34 -2.16 14.22 -19.23
CA ASP A 34 -1.19 14.12 -20.33
C ASP A 34 -1.84 13.59 -21.63
N HIS A 35 -2.69 12.55 -21.56
CA HIS A 35 -3.39 12.05 -22.74
C HIS A 35 -4.46 13.03 -23.25
N LEU A 36 -5.19 13.72 -22.38
CA LEU A 36 -6.15 14.75 -22.78
C LEU A 36 -5.48 15.91 -23.50
N GLN A 37 -4.27 16.29 -23.11
CA GLN A 37 -3.50 17.38 -23.73
C GLN A 37 -2.76 16.93 -24.99
N ASN A 38 -2.15 15.74 -24.99
CA ASN A 38 -1.13 15.35 -25.96
C ASN A 38 -1.55 14.18 -26.88
N THR A 39 -2.80 13.68 -26.83
CA THR A 39 -3.27 12.59 -27.68
C THR A 39 -4.53 13.02 -28.45
N ALA A 40 -4.34 13.49 -29.68
CA ALA A 40 -5.42 13.99 -30.54
C ALA A 40 -6.50 12.92 -30.80
N SER A 41 -6.12 11.64 -30.90
CA SER A 41 -7.04 10.51 -31.14
C SER A 41 -7.83 10.08 -29.91
N PHE A 42 -7.66 10.74 -28.76
CA PHE A 42 -8.42 10.44 -27.56
C PHE A 42 -9.71 11.27 -27.54
N ASP A 43 -10.79 10.69 -28.03
CA ASP A 43 -12.11 11.33 -28.04
C ASP A 43 -12.84 11.11 -26.72
N VAL A 44 -13.12 12.20 -26.02
CA VAL A 44 -13.87 12.27 -24.75
C VAL A 44 -15.06 13.23 -24.83
N GLY A 45 -15.39 13.73 -26.04
CA GLY A 45 -16.49 14.68 -26.23
C GLY A 45 -17.85 14.14 -25.80
N LYS A 46 -18.01 12.84 -25.77
CA LYS A 46 -19.21 12.11 -25.35
C LYS A 46 -19.11 11.52 -23.91
N CYS A 47 -18.09 11.91 -23.12
CA CYS A 47 -17.93 11.43 -21.75
C CYS A 47 -19.12 11.85 -20.88
N ARG A 48 -19.82 10.86 -20.29
CA ARG A 48 -21.04 11.08 -19.48
C ARG A 48 -20.82 11.03 -17.98
N TRP A 49 -19.81 10.33 -17.54
CA TRP A 49 -19.51 10.14 -16.13
C TRP A 49 -18.05 10.47 -15.84
N LEU A 50 -17.84 11.24 -14.80
CA LEU A 50 -16.54 11.46 -14.18
C LEU A 50 -16.65 10.99 -12.73
N VAL A 51 -15.87 10.01 -12.34
CA VAL A 51 -15.81 9.51 -10.96
C VAL A 51 -14.42 9.83 -10.42
N LEU A 52 -14.39 10.57 -9.32
CA LEU A 52 -13.18 10.87 -8.55
C LEU A 52 -13.26 10.04 -7.27
N ASP A 53 -12.47 9.00 -7.21
CA ASP A 53 -12.43 8.08 -6.07
C ASP A 53 -11.26 8.42 -5.15
N GLU A 54 -11.46 8.29 -3.83
CA GLU A 54 -10.50 8.71 -2.80
C GLU A 54 -10.06 10.18 -3.01
N ALA A 55 -11.04 11.10 -3.15
CA ALA A 55 -10.76 12.49 -3.49
C ALA A 55 -9.95 13.24 -2.43
N ASP A 56 -10.16 12.94 -1.14
CA ASP A 56 -9.32 13.38 -0.04
C ASP A 56 -7.85 13.08 -0.32
N ARG A 57 -7.54 11.83 -0.66
CA ARG A 57 -6.16 11.42 -0.95
C ARG A 57 -5.59 12.06 -2.21
N LEU A 58 -6.40 12.23 -3.24
CA LEU A 58 -5.96 12.92 -4.47
C LEU A 58 -5.55 14.38 -4.18
N LEU A 59 -6.30 15.07 -3.33
CA LEU A 59 -6.01 16.45 -2.93
C LEU A 59 -4.78 16.53 -2.01
N GLU A 60 -4.67 15.66 -1.00
CA GLU A 60 -3.49 15.55 -0.12
C GLU A 60 -2.19 15.31 -0.93
N MET A 61 -2.26 14.49 -1.98
CA MET A 61 -1.13 14.24 -2.87
C MET A 61 -0.81 15.41 -3.82
N GLY A 62 -1.55 16.52 -3.74
CA GLY A 62 -1.34 17.72 -4.55
C GLY A 62 -1.81 17.59 -6.01
N PHE A 63 -2.77 16.70 -6.30
CA PHE A 63 -3.31 16.54 -7.65
C PHE A 63 -4.41 17.56 -8.01
N GLU A 64 -4.68 18.55 -7.19
CA GLU A 64 -5.76 19.53 -7.40
C GLU A 64 -5.66 20.21 -8.77
N GLU A 65 -4.48 20.70 -9.15
CA GLU A 65 -4.27 21.33 -10.46
C GLU A 65 -4.53 20.38 -11.61
N GLN A 66 -4.09 19.12 -11.49
CA GLN A 66 -4.32 18.09 -12.50
C GLN A 66 -5.81 17.75 -12.64
N LEU A 67 -6.54 17.64 -11.54
CA LEU A 67 -7.97 17.38 -11.51
C LEU A 67 -8.75 18.53 -12.16
N ASN A 68 -8.44 19.76 -11.80
CA ASN A 68 -8.99 20.96 -12.43
C ASN A 68 -8.67 21.02 -13.93
N GLY A 69 -7.46 20.65 -14.33
CA GLY A 69 -7.05 20.52 -15.72
C GLY A 69 -7.84 19.47 -16.48
N ILE A 70 -8.13 18.32 -15.87
CA ILE A 70 -8.95 17.24 -16.44
C ILE A 70 -10.38 17.74 -16.69
N VAL A 71 -11.00 18.38 -15.68
CA VAL A 71 -12.37 18.90 -15.81
C VAL A 71 -12.47 19.90 -16.94
N ARG A 72 -11.55 20.88 -17.00
CA ARG A 72 -11.48 21.88 -18.08
C ARG A 72 -11.29 21.25 -19.45
N ALA A 73 -10.43 20.23 -19.56
CA ALA A 73 -10.17 19.53 -20.82
C ALA A 73 -11.40 18.76 -21.30
N LEU A 74 -12.10 18.08 -20.38
CA LEU A 74 -13.34 17.37 -20.68
C LEU A 74 -14.44 18.33 -21.16
N ASP A 75 -14.58 19.48 -20.53
CA ASP A 75 -15.57 20.49 -20.92
C ASP A 75 -15.22 21.15 -22.27
N GLY A 76 -13.96 21.43 -22.50
CA GLY A 76 -13.47 21.94 -23.78
C GLY A 76 -13.72 20.96 -24.93
N ARG A 77 -13.37 19.67 -24.74
CA ARG A 77 -13.60 18.61 -25.74
C ARG A 77 -15.08 18.38 -26.02
N ARG A 78 -15.93 18.44 -25.00
CA ARG A 78 -17.38 18.37 -25.15
C ARG A 78 -17.91 19.51 -26.01
N ARG A 79 -17.49 20.75 -25.75
CA ARG A 79 -17.89 21.93 -26.53
C ARG A 79 -17.47 21.80 -27.99
N LEU A 80 -16.23 21.41 -28.25
CA LEU A 80 -15.72 21.18 -29.60
C LEU A 80 -16.48 20.11 -30.35
N ALA A 81 -16.75 18.96 -29.72
CA ALA A 81 -17.49 17.86 -30.31
C ALA A 81 -18.94 18.26 -30.63
N ARG A 82 -19.59 19.02 -29.75
CA ARG A 82 -20.92 19.59 -29.98
C ARG A 82 -20.94 20.54 -31.17
N THR A 83 -20.00 21.48 -31.23
CA THR A 83 -19.88 22.43 -32.34
C THR A 83 -19.67 21.71 -33.66
N ALA A 84 -18.76 20.73 -33.71
CA ALA A 84 -18.52 19.94 -34.93
C ALA A 84 -19.76 19.14 -35.38
N ALA A 85 -20.52 18.57 -34.41
CA ALA A 85 -21.77 17.86 -34.75
C ALA A 85 -22.84 18.83 -35.28
N ARG A 86 -22.98 20.02 -34.66
CA ARG A 86 -23.90 21.04 -35.15
C ARG A 86 -23.55 21.47 -36.56
N GLU A 87 -22.30 21.81 -36.84
CA GLU A 87 -21.85 22.20 -38.19
C GLU A 87 -22.04 21.12 -39.25
N ALA A 88 -21.90 19.85 -38.83
CA ALA A 88 -22.17 18.71 -39.73
C ALA A 88 -23.64 18.60 -40.07
N LEU A 89 -24.55 18.78 -39.12
CA LEU A 89 -26.00 18.77 -39.32
C LEU A 89 -26.46 19.98 -40.16
N GLU A 90 -25.93 21.17 -39.91
CA GLU A 90 -26.18 22.39 -40.68
C GLU A 90 -25.76 22.20 -42.15
N ARG A 91 -24.57 21.66 -42.42
CA ARG A 91 -24.07 21.39 -43.79
C ARG A 91 -24.93 20.39 -44.53
N ASN A 92 -25.53 19.44 -43.84
CA ASN A 92 -26.40 18.42 -44.46
C ASN A 92 -27.87 18.85 -44.51
N GLY A 93 -28.22 20.07 -44.11
CA GLY A 93 -29.59 20.56 -44.01
C GLY A 93 -30.50 19.81 -43.06
N ALA A 94 -29.89 19.09 -42.11
CA ALA A 94 -30.60 18.25 -41.16
C ALA A 94 -30.96 18.95 -39.84
N LEU A 95 -30.50 20.22 -39.64
CA LEU A 95 -30.78 21.02 -38.46
C LEU A 95 -31.60 22.25 -38.83
N ASP A 96 -32.76 22.44 -38.18
CA ASP A 96 -33.53 23.69 -38.31
C ASP A 96 -32.71 24.82 -37.65
N PRO A 97 -32.57 25.99 -38.32
CA PRO A 97 -31.88 27.15 -37.75
C PRO A 97 -32.43 27.59 -36.36
N ARG A 98 -33.72 27.33 -36.11
CA ARG A 98 -34.35 27.61 -34.81
C ARG A 98 -33.85 26.72 -33.68
N ASP A 99 -33.41 25.52 -34.03
CA ASP A 99 -32.89 24.50 -33.12
C ASP A 99 -31.37 24.51 -32.95
N ALA A 100 -30.65 25.44 -33.56
CA ALA A 100 -29.19 25.52 -33.54
C ALA A 100 -28.58 25.57 -32.14
N ASN A 101 -29.34 26.06 -31.15
CA ASN A 101 -28.97 26.11 -29.74
C ASN A 101 -29.62 25.04 -28.88
N ASN A 102 -30.46 24.17 -29.47
CA ASN A 102 -31.13 23.11 -28.75
C ASN A 102 -30.24 21.86 -28.72
N ASP A 103 -29.70 21.53 -27.55
CA ASP A 103 -28.81 20.38 -27.37
C ASP A 103 -29.51 19.05 -27.71
N ALA A 104 -30.84 18.97 -27.63
CA ALA A 104 -31.62 17.77 -28.00
C ALA A 104 -31.73 17.58 -29.51
N ALA A 105 -31.64 18.64 -30.30
CA ALA A 105 -31.65 18.59 -31.75
C ALA A 105 -30.28 18.28 -32.37
N ILE A 106 -29.20 18.50 -31.61
CA ILE A 106 -27.83 18.23 -32.06
C ILE A 106 -27.53 16.75 -31.82
N THR A 107 -27.51 15.96 -32.91
CA THR A 107 -27.23 14.52 -32.86
C THR A 107 -25.88 14.19 -33.49
N ASP A 108 -25.32 13.03 -33.14
CA ASP A 108 -24.16 12.48 -33.84
C ASP A 108 -24.58 11.68 -35.11
N SER A 109 -23.60 11.07 -35.77
CA SER A 109 -23.82 10.23 -36.95
C SER A 109 -24.73 9.02 -36.71
N LEU A 110 -25.02 8.66 -35.45
CA LEU A 110 -25.95 7.59 -35.07
C LEU A 110 -27.32 8.12 -34.62
N GLY A 111 -27.57 9.43 -34.76
CA GLY A 111 -28.81 10.07 -34.34
C GLY A 111 -28.96 10.25 -32.83
N ILE A 112 -27.87 10.14 -32.06
CA ILE A 112 -27.91 10.24 -30.59
C ILE A 112 -27.57 11.67 -30.17
N ALA A 113 -28.45 12.30 -29.38
CA ALA A 113 -28.28 13.64 -28.82
C ALA A 113 -27.45 13.60 -27.54
N TRP A 114 -26.15 13.30 -27.65
CA TRP A 114 -25.24 13.19 -26.51
C TRP A 114 -25.17 14.44 -25.66
N TRP A 115 -25.36 15.61 -26.23
CA TRP A 115 -25.20 16.90 -25.56
C TRP A 115 -26.45 17.37 -24.82
N ALA A 116 -27.60 16.73 -25.05
CA ALA A 116 -28.81 16.96 -24.25
C ALA A 116 -28.65 16.55 -22.79
N TRP A 117 -27.71 15.66 -22.49
CA TRP A 117 -27.43 15.23 -21.13
C TRP A 117 -26.16 15.87 -20.60
N ARG A 118 -26.22 16.51 -19.44
CA ARG A 118 -25.04 16.99 -18.72
C ARG A 118 -24.15 15.82 -18.29
N ARG A 119 -22.81 16.00 -18.30
CA ARG A 119 -21.89 15.07 -17.66
C ARG A 119 -22.19 15.02 -16.18
N ARG A 120 -22.35 13.81 -15.63
CA ARG A 120 -22.47 13.59 -14.22
C ARG A 120 -21.07 13.43 -13.61
N ALA A 121 -20.80 14.13 -12.50
CA ALA A 121 -19.58 13.98 -11.73
C ALA A 121 -19.95 13.37 -10.38
N VAL A 122 -19.18 12.40 -9.94
CA VAL A 122 -19.29 11.75 -8.62
C VAL A 122 -17.96 11.90 -7.93
N LEU A 123 -17.99 12.41 -6.72
CA LEU A 123 -16.84 12.51 -5.84
C LEU A 123 -17.06 11.58 -4.67
N CYS A 124 -16.19 10.59 -4.53
CA CYS A 124 -16.16 9.66 -3.41
C CYS A 124 -14.99 10.01 -2.50
N SER A 125 -15.25 10.19 -1.22
CA SER A 125 -14.25 10.52 -0.22
C SER A 125 -14.59 9.87 1.11
N ALA A 126 -13.59 9.46 1.85
CA ALA A 126 -13.77 8.97 3.21
C ALA A 126 -13.97 10.12 4.19
N THR A 127 -13.37 11.28 3.91
CA THR A 127 -13.45 12.51 4.70
C THR A 127 -14.07 13.64 3.87
N LEU A 128 -14.71 14.58 4.55
CA LEU A 128 -15.26 15.82 3.97
C LEU A 128 -14.64 17.01 4.69
N ASP A 129 -13.32 17.12 4.60
CA ASP A 129 -12.59 18.27 5.10
C ASP A 129 -12.88 19.55 4.28
N GLU A 130 -12.35 20.69 4.70
CA GLU A 130 -12.53 21.96 4.01
C GLU A 130 -11.99 21.95 2.57
N HIS A 131 -10.88 21.22 2.34
CA HIS A 131 -10.27 21.09 1.02
C HIS A 131 -11.15 20.29 0.05
N VAL A 132 -11.67 19.15 0.50
CA VAL A 132 -12.60 18.33 -0.29
C VAL A 132 -13.89 19.10 -0.57
N GLN A 133 -14.43 19.84 0.42
CA GLN A 133 -15.63 20.64 0.24
C GLN A 133 -15.41 21.80 -0.75
N ALA A 134 -14.28 22.52 -0.66
CA ALA A 134 -13.93 23.58 -1.57
C ALA A 134 -13.77 23.06 -3.01
N PHE A 135 -13.08 21.93 -3.18
CA PHE A 135 -12.91 21.29 -4.48
C PHE A 135 -14.26 20.77 -5.03
N ALA A 136 -15.10 20.19 -4.20
CA ALA A 136 -16.45 19.77 -4.60
C ALA A 136 -17.30 20.94 -5.08
N GLY A 137 -17.25 22.08 -4.38
CA GLY A 137 -17.95 23.31 -4.76
C GLY A 137 -17.53 23.89 -6.11
N THR A 138 -16.26 23.71 -6.49
CA THR A 138 -15.74 24.16 -7.80
C THR A 138 -15.97 23.15 -8.94
N THR A 139 -16.02 21.86 -8.61
CA THR A 139 -16.03 20.77 -9.61
C THR A 139 -17.43 20.22 -9.86
N LEU A 140 -18.28 20.20 -8.84
CA LEU A 140 -19.64 19.66 -8.91
C LEU A 140 -20.67 20.79 -9.05
N ASN A 141 -21.71 20.55 -9.82
CA ASN A 141 -22.81 21.48 -10.04
C ASN A 141 -24.01 21.02 -9.21
N GLU A 142 -24.44 21.81 -8.22
CA GLU A 142 -25.54 21.48 -7.30
C GLU A 142 -25.41 20.08 -6.71
N PRO A 143 -24.32 19.78 -5.97
CA PRO A 143 -24.03 18.42 -5.53
C PRO A 143 -25.07 17.89 -4.55
N LEU A 144 -25.55 16.68 -4.80
CA LEU A 144 -26.29 15.90 -3.82
C LEU A 144 -25.29 15.22 -2.88
N LEU A 145 -25.31 15.60 -1.62
CA LEU A 145 -24.48 14.99 -0.58
C LEU A 145 -25.15 13.73 -0.04
N VAL A 146 -24.48 12.58 -0.23
CA VAL A 146 -24.90 11.29 0.33
C VAL A 146 -23.89 10.89 1.41
N ARG A 147 -24.34 10.86 2.67
CA ARG A 147 -23.54 10.40 3.81
C ARG A 147 -24.05 9.05 4.31
N ALA A 148 -23.14 8.10 4.49
CA ALA A 148 -23.45 6.82 5.11
C ALA A 148 -23.25 6.92 6.63
N GLY A 149 -24.34 6.86 7.42
CA GLY A 149 -24.29 6.53 8.85
C GLY A 149 -23.96 7.65 9.85
N MET A 150 -24.08 8.94 9.51
CA MET A 150 -23.83 10.02 10.48
C MET A 150 -25.09 10.70 10.96
N THR A 151 -25.25 10.77 12.29
CA THR A 151 -26.14 11.72 12.99
C THR A 151 -25.46 13.09 13.07
N GLN A 152 -26.22 14.16 12.80
CA GLN A 152 -25.75 15.54 12.54
C GLN A 152 -25.22 16.35 13.74
N THR A 153 -24.70 15.77 14.81
CA THR A 153 -24.54 16.50 16.08
C THR A 153 -23.12 16.61 16.66
N GLU A 154 -22.02 16.40 15.90
CA GLU A 154 -20.69 16.52 16.51
C GLU A 154 -19.72 17.33 15.64
N ASP A 155 -19.05 18.29 16.28
CA ASP A 155 -18.08 19.24 15.67
C ASP A 155 -16.71 18.60 15.29
N VAL A 156 -16.46 17.35 15.65
CA VAL A 156 -15.21 16.65 15.33
C VAL A 156 -15.52 15.51 14.35
N PRO A 157 -14.84 15.45 13.20
CA PRO A 157 -15.04 14.35 12.26
C PRO A 157 -14.61 13.03 12.91
N LYS A 158 -15.56 12.12 13.13
CA LYS A 158 -15.28 10.77 13.64
C LYS A 158 -15.18 9.79 12.49
N PHE A 159 -14.10 9.04 12.50
CA PHE A 159 -13.86 7.97 11.53
C PHE A 159 -14.62 6.72 11.91
N SER A 160 -15.31 6.10 10.96
CA SER A 160 -16.14 4.92 11.21
C SER A 160 -15.46 3.62 10.80
N ALA A 161 -15.46 2.65 11.70
CA ALA A 161 -15.03 1.29 11.41
C ALA A 161 -16.22 0.31 11.48
N PRO A 162 -16.15 -0.85 10.75
CA PRO A 162 -17.22 -1.85 10.75
C PRO A 162 -17.52 -2.40 12.15
N ALA A 163 -18.79 -2.62 12.47
CA ALA A 163 -19.22 -3.11 13.77
C ALA A 163 -18.71 -4.53 14.11
N GLN A 164 -18.44 -5.35 13.10
CA GLN A 164 -17.91 -6.72 13.24
C GLN A 164 -16.40 -6.79 13.39
N LEU A 165 -15.70 -5.64 13.43
CA LEU A 165 -14.25 -5.57 13.61
C LEU A 165 -13.89 -5.63 15.09
N GLN A 166 -13.09 -6.63 15.48
CA GLN A 166 -12.46 -6.69 16.78
C GLN A 166 -11.10 -6.00 16.73
N GLN A 167 -10.88 -5.01 17.58
CA GLN A 167 -9.66 -4.22 17.62
C GLN A 167 -8.89 -4.48 18.91
N HIS A 168 -7.62 -4.81 18.77
CA HIS A 168 -6.71 -5.07 19.88
C HIS A 168 -5.49 -4.15 19.80
N ALA A 169 -5.04 -3.68 20.95
CA ALA A 169 -3.77 -2.96 21.08
C ALA A 169 -2.84 -3.73 22.01
N VAL A 170 -1.56 -3.78 21.66
CA VAL A 170 -0.52 -4.40 22.47
C VAL A 170 0.65 -3.44 22.65
N ILE A 171 1.00 -3.17 23.91
CA ILE A 171 2.17 -2.36 24.26
C ILE A 171 3.40 -3.29 24.29
N VAL A 172 4.32 -3.08 23.35
CA VAL A 172 5.46 -3.97 23.14
C VAL A 172 6.77 -3.23 23.42
N PRO A 173 7.62 -3.72 24.32
CA PRO A 173 8.97 -3.20 24.48
C PRO A 173 9.75 -3.25 23.14
N PRO A 174 10.56 -2.22 22.81
CA PRO A 174 11.23 -2.11 21.51
C PRO A 174 11.99 -3.39 21.11
N LYS A 175 12.67 -4.03 22.07
CA LYS A 175 13.46 -5.25 21.85
C LYS A 175 12.63 -6.50 21.51
N LEU A 176 11.33 -6.50 21.84
CA LEU A 176 10.43 -7.65 21.62
C LEU A 176 9.56 -7.51 20.36
N ARG A 177 9.62 -6.38 19.64
CA ARG A 177 8.73 -6.12 18.50
C ARG A 177 8.75 -7.24 17.43
N LEU A 178 9.95 -7.69 17.05
CA LEU A 178 10.10 -8.70 16.02
C LEU A 178 9.51 -10.06 16.43
N VAL A 179 9.80 -10.50 17.66
CA VAL A 179 9.25 -11.77 18.18
C VAL A 179 7.76 -11.68 18.47
N SER A 180 7.25 -10.52 18.86
CA SER A 180 5.80 -10.28 19.03
C SER A 180 5.06 -10.30 17.69
N LEU A 181 5.65 -9.77 16.62
CA LEU A 181 5.09 -9.92 15.28
C LEU A 181 4.97 -11.40 14.88
N VAL A 182 6.03 -12.19 15.07
CA VAL A 182 6.01 -13.63 14.78
C VAL A 182 4.95 -14.34 15.65
N ALA A 183 4.81 -13.94 16.90
CA ALA A 183 3.79 -14.49 17.82
C ALA A 183 2.36 -14.21 17.32
N LEU A 184 2.06 -12.97 16.91
CA LEU A 184 0.77 -12.57 16.34
C LEU A 184 0.45 -13.33 15.05
N LEU A 185 1.43 -13.50 14.17
CA LEU A 185 1.27 -14.27 12.92
C LEU A 185 0.94 -15.74 13.22
N ARG A 186 1.71 -16.39 14.11
CA ARG A 186 1.46 -17.78 14.52
C ARG A 186 0.09 -17.95 15.17
N ALA A 187 -0.28 -17.07 16.08
CA ALA A 187 -1.58 -17.11 16.76
C ALA A 187 -2.73 -16.87 15.78
N GLY A 188 -2.58 -15.94 14.85
CA GLY A 188 -3.58 -15.64 13.82
C GLY A 188 -3.83 -16.83 12.88
N ILE A 189 -2.77 -17.45 12.37
CA ILE A 189 -2.86 -18.65 11.49
C ILE A 189 -3.52 -19.81 12.23
N ARG A 190 -3.16 -20.05 13.49
CA ARG A 190 -3.78 -21.14 14.30
C ARG A 190 -5.27 -20.88 14.55
N ARG A 191 -5.64 -19.67 14.96
CA ARG A 191 -7.05 -19.29 15.17
C ARG A 191 -7.86 -19.48 13.90
N GLY A 192 -7.31 -19.06 12.75
CA GLY A 192 -7.97 -19.26 11.47
C GLY A 192 -8.20 -20.74 11.14
N ALA A 193 -7.21 -21.60 11.39
CA ALA A 193 -7.36 -23.04 11.19
C ALA A 193 -8.38 -23.70 12.13
N GLN A 194 -8.63 -23.13 13.30
CA GLN A 194 -9.58 -23.64 14.31
C GLN A 194 -11.00 -23.07 14.14
N SER A 195 -11.18 -21.99 13.38
CA SER A 195 -12.48 -21.31 13.25
C SER A 195 -13.52 -22.06 12.45
N GLY A 196 -13.15 -23.15 11.78
CA GLY A 196 -14.05 -23.92 10.90
C GLY A 196 -14.44 -23.20 9.60
N GLU A 197 -13.97 -21.98 9.36
CA GLU A 197 -14.21 -21.30 8.11
C GLU A 197 -13.35 -21.87 6.97
N PRO A 198 -13.91 -22.01 5.77
CA PRO A 198 -13.18 -22.57 4.63
C PRO A 198 -12.05 -21.65 4.17
N GLY A 199 -10.94 -22.25 3.76
CA GLY A 199 -9.82 -21.56 3.12
C GLY A 199 -8.70 -21.12 4.06
N PRO A 200 -7.56 -20.67 3.50
CA PRO A 200 -6.37 -20.26 4.23
C PRO A 200 -6.57 -18.92 4.94
N THR A 201 -6.01 -18.77 6.13
CA THR A 201 -6.04 -17.51 6.89
C THR A 201 -5.15 -16.47 6.26
N ARG A 202 -5.70 -15.35 5.79
CA ARG A 202 -4.94 -14.25 5.22
C ARG A 202 -4.73 -13.12 6.22
N ILE A 203 -3.48 -12.72 6.37
CA ILE A 203 -3.04 -11.67 7.30
C ILE A 203 -2.28 -10.60 6.52
N ILE A 204 -2.61 -9.33 6.76
CA ILE A 204 -1.84 -8.19 6.25
C ILE A 204 -1.07 -7.59 7.41
N VAL A 205 0.21 -7.27 7.17
CA VAL A 205 1.06 -6.56 8.13
C VAL A 205 1.49 -5.23 7.52
N PHE A 206 1.16 -4.14 8.19
CA PHE A 206 1.57 -2.79 7.80
C PHE A 206 2.86 -2.37 8.51
N LEU A 207 3.80 -1.88 7.72
CA LEU A 207 5.10 -1.36 8.12
C LEU A 207 5.28 0.05 7.51
N THR A 208 6.08 0.91 8.15
CA THR A 208 6.21 2.32 7.70
C THR A 208 7.12 2.52 6.50
N SER A 209 8.12 1.66 6.27
CA SER A 209 9.09 1.86 5.20
C SER A 209 9.25 0.65 4.27
N THR A 210 9.63 0.91 3.02
CA THR A 210 9.89 -0.12 2.02
C THR A 210 11.02 -1.05 2.45
N ASP A 211 12.09 -0.48 3.03
CA ASP A 211 13.24 -1.25 3.52
C ASP A 211 12.85 -2.14 4.70
N SER A 212 11.92 -1.69 5.58
CA SER A 212 11.39 -2.54 6.66
C SER A 212 10.59 -3.71 6.09
N VAL A 213 9.79 -3.50 5.02
CA VAL A 213 9.07 -4.59 4.35
C VAL A 213 10.04 -5.62 3.77
N ASP A 214 11.07 -5.17 3.06
CA ASP A 214 12.07 -6.05 2.45
C ASP A 214 12.87 -6.83 3.51
N PHE A 215 13.25 -6.16 4.60
CA PHE A 215 13.95 -6.81 5.70
C PHE A 215 13.09 -7.92 6.32
N HIS A 216 11.86 -7.61 6.74
CA HIS A 216 11.00 -8.61 7.38
C HIS A 216 10.66 -9.76 6.44
N TRP A 217 10.44 -9.48 5.16
CA TRP A 217 10.17 -10.48 4.15
C TRP A 217 11.35 -11.47 3.98
N ARG A 218 12.58 -10.96 3.88
CA ARG A 218 13.78 -11.81 3.75
C ARG A 218 14.15 -12.49 5.05
N ALA A 219 14.06 -11.80 6.18
CA ALA A 219 14.41 -12.35 7.50
C ALA A 219 13.47 -13.51 7.88
N LEU A 220 12.16 -13.32 7.73
CA LEU A 220 11.19 -14.37 8.02
C LEU A 220 11.34 -15.57 7.08
N GLY A 221 11.64 -15.35 5.79
CA GLY A 221 11.83 -16.41 4.82
C GLY A 221 13.17 -17.13 4.93
N GLY A 222 14.22 -16.42 5.36
CA GLY A 222 15.58 -16.96 5.40
C GLY A 222 16.04 -17.56 6.72
N VAL A 223 15.24 -17.37 7.79
CA VAL A 223 15.60 -17.86 9.13
C VAL A 223 15.51 -19.39 9.22
N GLN A 224 16.51 -20.00 9.88
CA GLN A 224 16.56 -21.42 10.21
C GLN A 224 16.62 -21.60 11.73
N MET A 225 15.75 -22.47 12.27
CA MET A 225 15.65 -22.71 13.71
C MET A 225 16.73 -23.65 14.24
N ARG A 226 17.30 -24.53 13.38
CA ARG A 226 18.36 -25.47 13.76
C ARG A 226 19.72 -24.79 13.81
N ASN A 227 20.56 -25.15 14.77
CA ASN A 227 21.95 -24.73 14.81
C ASN A 227 22.72 -25.46 13.69
N ALA A 228 23.70 -24.78 13.07
CA ALA A 228 24.55 -25.38 12.05
C ALA A 228 25.37 -26.60 12.57
N ALA A 229 25.53 -26.73 13.89
CA ALA A 229 26.19 -27.89 14.54
C ALA A 229 25.36 -29.19 14.44
N ASP A 230 24.03 -29.11 14.28
CA ASP A 230 23.17 -30.29 14.15
C ASP A 230 23.05 -30.77 12.68
N ALA A 231 23.71 -30.09 11.74
CA ALA A 231 23.60 -30.35 10.30
C ALA A 231 24.66 -31.32 9.74
N ASP A 232 25.63 -31.78 10.55
CA ASP A 232 26.73 -32.64 10.09
C ASP A 232 26.29 -34.10 9.79
N GLY A 233 25.01 -34.40 9.94
CA GLY A 233 24.47 -35.77 9.69
C GLY A 233 23.36 -35.88 8.64
N ALA A 234 22.92 -34.81 8.03
CA ALA A 234 21.87 -34.87 7.01
C ALA A 234 22.40 -34.24 5.68
N GLU A 235 22.47 -35.12 4.67
CA GLU A 235 22.78 -34.71 3.29
C GLU A 235 22.06 -33.42 2.91
N ARG A 236 22.84 -32.44 2.48
CA ARG A 236 22.38 -31.20 1.84
C ARG A 236 21.64 -31.57 0.54
N THR A 237 20.35 -31.81 0.63
CA THR A 237 19.51 -31.78 -0.56
C THR A 237 19.39 -30.31 -1.00
N GLY A 238 20.23 -29.97 -1.96
CA GLY A 238 20.20 -28.97 -2.97
C GLY A 238 19.36 -27.71 -2.73
N ALA A 239 19.99 -26.70 -2.11
CA ALA A 239 19.84 -25.35 -2.60
C ALA A 239 21.25 -24.95 -3.09
N GLU A 240 21.57 -25.30 -4.32
CA GLU A 240 22.74 -24.81 -5.02
C GLU A 240 22.73 -23.30 -4.99
N ASN A 241 23.79 -22.72 -4.39
CA ASN A 241 24.24 -21.37 -4.70
C ASN A 241 24.70 -21.39 -6.17
N THR A 242 23.78 -21.21 -7.08
CA THR A 242 24.11 -20.75 -8.42
C THR A 242 24.24 -19.23 -8.34
N GLU A 243 25.45 -18.77 -8.04
CA GLU A 243 25.94 -17.48 -8.55
C GLU A 243 25.75 -17.53 -10.07
N ASP A 244 25.24 -16.40 -10.64
CA ASP A 244 25.05 -16.19 -12.07
C ASP A 244 23.85 -16.87 -12.77
N THR A 245 22.63 -16.56 -12.31
CA THR A 245 21.54 -16.32 -13.26
C THR A 245 20.67 -15.19 -12.73
N LYS A 246 20.35 -14.22 -13.58
CA LYS A 246 19.40 -13.11 -13.35
C LYS A 246 17.97 -13.65 -13.20
N ALA A 247 17.76 -14.61 -12.30
CA ALA A 247 16.44 -15.10 -11.98
C ALA A 247 15.70 -13.98 -11.24
N ALA A 248 14.46 -13.70 -11.66
CA ALA A 248 13.58 -12.76 -10.97
C ALA A 248 13.45 -13.21 -9.50
N PRO A 249 13.43 -12.26 -8.55
CA PRO A 249 13.26 -12.61 -7.13
C PRO A 249 11.98 -13.42 -6.94
N PRO A 250 11.96 -14.40 -6.01
CA PRO A 250 10.78 -15.23 -5.77
C PRO A 250 9.59 -14.35 -5.38
N VAL A 251 8.40 -14.71 -5.84
CA VAL A 251 7.16 -13.97 -5.53
C VAL A 251 6.77 -14.13 -4.07
N ALA A 252 7.03 -15.29 -3.49
CA ALA A 252 6.75 -15.60 -2.09
C ALA A 252 7.98 -16.19 -1.39
N GLN A 253 8.11 -15.90 -0.10
CA GLN A 253 9.04 -16.58 0.81
C GLN A 253 8.26 -17.62 1.65
N HIS A 254 8.97 -18.66 2.08
CA HIS A 254 8.45 -19.65 3.00
C HIS A 254 9.32 -19.68 4.26
N SER A 255 8.70 -19.77 5.42
CA SER A 255 9.38 -19.67 6.72
C SER A 255 9.24 -20.94 7.54
N GLU A 256 10.30 -21.36 8.19
CA GLU A 256 10.22 -22.39 9.25
C GLU A 256 9.42 -21.90 10.46
N LEU A 257 9.37 -20.57 10.66
CA LEU A 257 8.57 -19.97 11.73
C LEU A 257 7.07 -20.04 11.49
N LEU A 258 6.64 -20.11 10.23
CA LEU A 258 5.24 -20.07 9.81
C LEU A 258 4.95 -21.24 8.87
N ALA A 259 4.70 -22.42 9.47
CA ALA A 259 4.48 -23.65 8.71
C ALA A 259 3.36 -23.49 7.65
N ASP A 260 3.64 -23.95 6.43
CA ASP A 260 2.71 -23.96 5.29
C ASP A 260 2.06 -22.59 5.00
N THR A 261 2.80 -21.49 5.24
CA THR A 261 2.30 -20.13 5.08
C THR A 261 3.27 -19.31 4.23
N PRO A 262 2.94 -19.04 2.95
CA PRO A 262 3.72 -18.16 2.12
C PRO A 262 3.66 -16.70 2.59
N ILE A 263 4.78 -16.00 2.45
CA ILE A 263 4.94 -14.60 2.84
C ILE A 263 5.21 -13.78 1.57
N TYR A 264 4.35 -12.83 1.31
CA TYR A 264 4.40 -11.91 0.19
C TYR A 264 4.83 -10.52 0.66
N ARG A 265 5.25 -9.67 -0.27
CA ARG A 265 5.55 -8.26 0.00
C ARG A 265 4.88 -7.33 -1.01
N LEU A 266 4.55 -6.10 -0.58
CA LEU A 266 3.95 -5.09 -1.44
C LEU A 266 4.34 -3.68 -0.98
N HIS A 267 5.11 -2.96 -1.80
CA HIS A 267 5.49 -1.57 -1.52
C HIS A 267 5.80 -0.78 -2.80
N GLY A 268 5.93 0.54 -2.70
CA GLY A 268 6.07 1.44 -3.83
C GLY A 268 7.34 1.27 -4.66
N SER A 269 8.44 0.82 -4.06
CA SER A 269 9.74 0.64 -4.75
C SER A 269 9.80 -0.63 -5.61
N MET A 270 8.83 -1.54 -5.51
CA MET A 270 8.75 -2.73 -6.38
C MET A 270 8.36 -2.33 -7.79
N SER A 271 8.84 -3.08 -8.79
CA SER A 271 8.36 -2.93 -10.16
C SER A 271 6.87 -3.27 -10.27
N GLN A 272 6.19 -2.72 -11.27
CA GLN A 272 4.76 -2.97 -11.47
C GLN A 272 4.45 -4.46 -11.69
N SER A 273 5.33 -5.17 -12.39
CA SER A 273 5.21 -6.62 -12.60
C SER A 273 5.30 -7.42 -11.31
N GLU A 274 6.27 -7.10 -10.43
CA GLU A 274 6.41 -7.75 -9.12
C GLU A 274 5.20 -7.47 -8.22
N ARG A 275 4.71 -6.22 -8.18
CA ARG A 275 3.51 -5.86 -7.41
C ARG A 275 2.29 -6.67 -7.85
N ILE A 276 2.06 -6.76 -9.17
CA ILE A 276 0.94 -7.54 -9.72
C ILE A 276 1.11 -9.02 -9.42
N ALA A 277 2.32 -9.57 -9.55
CA ALA A 277 2.60 -10.98 -9.26
C ALA A 277 2.35 -11.32 -7.79
N SER A 278 2.88 -10.49 -6.87
CA SER A 278 2.69 -10.66 -5.42
C SER A 278 1.22 -10.58 -5.01
N LEU A 279 0.50 -9.58 -5.52
CA LEU A 279 -0.91 -9.37 -5.23
C LEU A 279 -1.77 -10.53 -5.74
N ARG A 280 -1.56 -10.96 -7.01
CA ARG A 280 -2.29 -12.10 -7.59
C ARG A 280 -2.03 -13.41 -6.86
N ALA A 281 -0.78 -13.65 -6.46
CA ALA A 281 -0.44 -14.84 -5.70
C ALA A 281 -1.14 -14.84 -4.33
N PHE A 282 -1.14 -13.72 -3.61
CA PHE A 282 -1.86 -13.57 -2.35
C PHE A 282 -3.40 -13.72 -2.50
N GLN A 283 -3.98 -13.22 -3.60
CA GLN A 283 -5.41 -13.39 -3.91
C GLN A 283 -5.77 -14.85 -4.20
N ARG A 284 -4.94 -15.55 -4.99
CA ARG A 284 -5.16 -16.96 -5.37
C ARG A 284 -5.09 -17.95 -4.23
N LEU A 285 -4.54 -17.57 -3.08
CA LEU A 285 -4.60 -18.40 -1.87
C LEU A 285 -6.03 -18.81 -1.54
N ALA A 286 -7.03 -17.96 -1.85
CA ALA A 286 -8.45 -18.30 -1.67
C ALA A 286 -8.88 -19.55 -2.44
N ASP A 287 -8.29 -19.76 -3.61
CA ASP A 287 -8.68 -20.84 -4.52
C ASP A 287 -8.02 -22.18 -4.16
N GLY A 288 -7.26 -22.25 -3.05
CA GLY A 288 -6.54 -23.46 -2.62
C GLY A 288 -5.44 -23.91 -3.61
N ALA A 289 -5.02 -23.03 -4.51
CA ALA A 289 -4.10 -23.33 -5.59
C ALA A 289 -2.64 -23.52 -5.13
N GLU A 290 -2.29 -22.96 -3.98
CA GLU A 290 -0.90 -23.02 -3.49
C GLU A 290 -0.70 -24.21 -2.57
N ARG A 291 0.12 -25.15 -3.01
CA ARG A 291 0.43 -26.38 -2.27
C ARG A 291 1.94 -26.50 -2.06
N ARG A 292 2.36 -26.73 -0.83
CA ARG A 292 3.75 -27.10 -0.52
C ARG A 292 3.81 -28.58 -0.16
N GLN A 293 4.67 -29.35 -0.86
CA GLN A 293 4.78 -30.80 -0.63
C GLN A 293 3.43 -31.53 -0.64
N GLY A 294 2.51 -31.12 -1.51
CA GLY A 294 1.16 -31.71 -1.61
C GLY A 294 0.14 -31.22 -0.56
N ARG A 295 0.57 -30.42 0.43
CA ARG A 295 -0.32 -29.88 1.47
C ARG A 295 -0.83 -28.49 1.08
N PRO A 296 -2.12 -28.18 1.30
CA PRO A 296 -2.67 -26.85 1.06
C PRO A 296 -2.05 -25.85 2.05
N ALA A 297 -1.91 -24.59 1.61
CA ALA A 297 -1.46 -23.51 2.48
C ALA A 297 -2.46 -23.31 3.65
N ARG A 298 -1.95 -23.21 4.87
CA ARG A 298 -2.76 -22.92 6.07
C ARG A 298 -3.10 -21.44 6.19
N GLY A 299 -2.28 -20.59 5.63
CA GLY A 299 -2.43 -19.14 5.66
C GLY A 299 -1.62 -18.46 4.58
N GLY A 300 -1.66 -17.12 4.57
CA GLY A 300 -0.80 -16.28 3.78
C GLY A 300 -0.59 -14.95 4.48
N VAL A 301 0.63 -14.42 4.42
CA VAL A 301 1.01 -13.14 5.02
C VAL A 301 1.42 -12.18 3.92
N LEU A 302 0.85 -10.98 3.91
CA LEU A 302 1.26 -9.88 3.05
C LEU A 302 1.91 -8.79 3.91
N LEU A 303 3.20 -8.59 3.76
CA LEU A 303 3.95 -7.47 4.38
C LEU A 303 3.89 -6.28 3.44
N CYS A 304 3.42 -5.12 3.89
CA CYS A 304 3.23 -3.97 3.02
C CYS A 304 3.43 -2.63 3.73
N THR A 305 3.61 -1.59 2.92
CA THR A 305 3.45 -0.20 3.36
C THR A 305 2.01 0.26 3.13
N SER A 306 1.70 1.52 3.43
CA SER A 306 0.38 2.11 3.17
C SER A 306 -0.10 2.02 1.71
N VAL A 307 0.75 1.58 0.77
CA VAL A 307 0.33 1.29 -0.62
C VAL A 307 -0.80 0.25 -0.69
N ALA A 308 -0.97 -0.58 0.34
CA ALA A 308 -2.03 -1.59 0.42
C ALA A 308 -3.25 -1.14 1.25
N SER A 309 -3.21 0.04 1.87
CA SER A 309 -4.30 0.53 2.72
C SER A 309 -5.51 1.02 1.92
N ARG A 310 -5.30 1.47 0.69
CA ARG A 310 -6.34 2.05 -0.17
C ARG A 310 -6.37 1.40 -1.56
N GLY A 311 -7.52 1.44 -2.24
CA GLY A 311 -7.67 1.07 -3.65
C GLY A 311 -7.45 -0.41 -4.01
N LEU A 312 -7.05 -1.28 -3.09
CA LEU A 312 -6.85 -2.70 -3.37
C LEU A 312 -8.04 -3.53 -2.89
N ASP A 313 -8.59 -4.31 -3.81
CA ASP A 313 -9.54 -5.36 -3.44
C ASP A 313 -8.77 -6.61 -3.00
N LEU A 314 -8.66 -6.77 -1.67
CA LEU A 314 -8.05 -7.93 -1.03
C LEU A 314 -9.16 -8.73 -0.37
N PRO A 315 -9.69 -9.77 -1.04
CA PRO A 315 -10.79 -10.54 -0.51
C PRO A 315 -10.36 -11.37 0.70
N ASP A 316 -11.27 -11.54 1.65
CA ASP A 316 -11.15 -12.47 2.77
C ASP A 316 -9.91 -12.30 3.67
N VAL A 317 -9.48 -11.07 3.89
CA VAL A 317 -8.45 -10.77 4.89
C VAL A 317 -9.05 -10.92 6.29
N ARG A 318 -8.54 -11.86 7.06
CA ARG A 318 -9.04 -12.16 8.40
C ARG A 318 -8.45 -11.27 9.47
N SER A 319 -7.19 -10.91 9.32
CA SER A 319 -6.48 -10.10 10.31
C SER A 319 -5.60 -9.05 9.66
N VAL A 320 -5.59 -7.87 10.27
CA VAL A 320 -4.65 -6.79 9.97
C VAL A 320 -3.77 -6.57 11.18
N ILE A 321 -2.46 -6.54 10.99
CA ILE A 321 -1.48 -6.20 12.02
C ILE A 321 -0.81 -4.90 11.61
N GLN A 322 -0.90 -3.86 12.42
CA GLN A 322 -0.14 -2.65 12.27
C GLN A 322 1.07 -2.73 13.20
N MET A 323 2.22 -3.09 12.64
CA MET A 323 3.46 -3.17 13.40
C MET A 323 3.95 -1.77 13.76
N ASP A 324 3.65 -0.81 12.90
CA ASP A 324 3.98 0.61 13.09
C ASP A 324 2.72 1.46 12.95
N VAL A 325 2.62 2.51 13.77
CA VAL A 325 1.60 3.55 13.65
C VAL A 325 1.81 4.30 12.32
N PRO A 326 0.74 4.66 11.61
CA PRO A 326 0.86 5.50 10.42
C PRO A 326 1.55 6.83 10.73
N THR A 327 2.41 7.29 9.84
CA THR A 327 3.18 8.54 10.01
C THR A 327 2.53 9.75 9.34
N GLU A 328 1.53 9.54 8.47
CA GLU A 328 0.75 10.57 7.81
C GLU A 328 -0.71 10.38 8.21
N ASP A 329 -1.44 11.44 8.52
CA ASP A 329 -2.87 11.41 8.90
C ASP A 329 -3.24 10.19 9.75
N SER A 330 -2.56 10.06 10.90
CA SER A 330 -2.38 8.79 11.60
C SER A 330 -3.67 8.05 11.93
N VAL A 331 -4.75 8.76 12.32
CA VAL A 331 -6.05 8.14 12.65
C VAL A 331 -6.79 7.73 11.39
N GLU A 332 -6.78 8.56 10.35
CA GLU A 332 -7.43 8.25 9.08
C GLU A 332 -6.78 7.06 8.41
N GLU A 333 -5.46 7.10 8.25
CA GLU A 333 -4.71 6.00 7.65
C GLU A 333 -4.85 4.71 8.49
N TYR A 334 -4.91 4.81 9.82
CA TYR A 334 -5.23 3.67 10.69
C TYR A 334 -6.56 3.01 10.27
N VAL A 335 -7.61 3.81 10.07
CA VAL A 335 -8.93 3.32 9.67
C VAL A 335 -8.90 2.69 8.28
N HIS A 336 -8.21 3.29 7.32
CA HIS A 336 -8.04 2.71 5.98
C HIS A 336 -7.31 1.36 6.03
N ARG A 337 -6.31 1.21 6.88
CA ARG A 337 -5.60 -0.06 7.08
C ARG A 337 -6.49 -1.13 7.69
N ILE A 338 -7.22 -0.82 8.76
CA ILE A 338 -8.14 -1.79 9.38
C ILE A 338 -9.33 -2.13 8.48
N GLY A 339 -9.75 -1.20 7.60
CA GLY A 339 -10.77 -1.43 6.57
C GLY A 339 -10.40 -2.46 5.50
N ARG A 340 -9.20 -3.06 5.56
CA ARG A 340 -8.85 -4.22 4.73
C ARG A 340 -9.44 -5.51 5.24
N THR A 341 -9.86 -5.58 6.50
CA THR A 341 -10.56 -6.72 7.10
C THR A 341 -12.01 -6.36 7.49
N ALA A 342 -12.75 -7.30 8.02
CA ALA A 342 -14.15 -7.13 8.45
C ALA A 342 -15.09 -6.55 7.37
N ARG A 343 -14.88 -6.92 6.11
CA ARG A 343 -15.74 -6.50 5.00
C ARG A 343 -17.05 -7.26 5.03
N VAL A 344 -18.06 -6.67 4.42
CA VAL A 344 -19.49 -7.08 4.39
C VAL A 344 -19.77 -8.51 4.85
N GLY A 345 -20.38 -8.63 6.05
CA GLY A 345 -20.86 -9.91 6.58
C GLY A 345 -19.82 -10.84 7.19
N ARG A 346 -18.53 -10.45 7.26
CA ARG A 346 -17.44 -11.25 7.83
C ARG A 346 -16.83 -10.60 9.06
N GLN A 347 -16.47 -11.42 10.05
CA GLN A 347 -15.70 -10.98 11.20
C GLN A 347 -14.24 -10.74 10.81
N GLY A 348 -13.62 -9.75 11.44
CA GLY A 348 -12.21 -9.44 11.25
C GLY A 348 -11.54 -9.01 12.54
N THR A 349 -10.22 -9.16 12.60
CA THR A 349 -9.43 -8.72 13.74
C THR A 349 -8.37 -7.71 13.30
N SER A 350 -8.14 -6.67 14.07
CA SER A 350 -7.01 -5.78 13.91
C SER A 350 -6.13 -5.75 15.16
N TRP A 351 -4.83 -5.70 14.94
CA TRP A 351 -3.81 -5.60 15.99
C TRP A 351 -2.98 -4.36 15.77
N LEU A 352 -2.86 -3.54 16.80
CA LEU A 352 -2.00 -2.37 16.83
C LEU A 352 -0.86 -2.61 17.81
N MET A 353 0.38 -2.55 17.34
CA MET A 353 1.56 -2.67 18.17
C MET A 353 2.11 -1.28 18.49
N LEU A 354 2.21 -0.95 19.76
CA LEU A 354 2.69 0.33 20.24
C LEU A 354 3.94 0.16 21.11
N LEU A 355 4.84 1.12 21.05
CA LEU A 355 5.89 1.26 22.05
C LEU A 355 5.32 1.83 23.35
N PRO A 356 5.97 1.63 24.51
CA PRO A 356 5.45 2.10 25.80
C PRO A 356 5.14 3.60 25.85
N HIS A 357 5.94 4.44 25.22
CA HIS A 357 5.71 5.89 25.17
C HIS A 357 4.63 6.32 24.16
N GLU A 358 4.24 5.42 23.23
CA GLU A 358 3.18 5.66 22.24
C GLU A 358 1.78 5.33 22.78
N ALA A 359 1.70 4.71 23.98
CA ALA A 359 0.42 4.30 24.58
C ALA A 359 -0.65 5.43 24.66
N PRO A 360 -0.29 6.70 24.94
CA PRO A 360 -1.28 7.79 24.97
C PRO A 360 -1.98 8.04 23.62
N TRP A 361 -1.42 7.57 22.51
CA TRP A 361 -2.08 7.69 21.21
C TRP A 361 -3.39 6.88 21.11
N LEU A 362 -3.54 5.84 21.94
CA LEU A 362 -4.80 5.08 22.00
C LEU A 362 -5.97 5.96 22.42
N ASP A 363 -5.78 6.89 23.33
CA ASP A 363 -6.84 7.79 23.79
C ASP A 363 -7.28 8.71 22.64
N THR A 364 -6.32 9.27 21.91
CA THR A 364 -6.60 10.06 20.69
C THR A 364 -7.35 9.25 19.62
N LEU A 365 -6.97 7.98 19.44
CA LEU A 365 -7.62 7.09 18.48
C LEU A 365 -9.05 6.77 18.89
N GLU A 366 -9.29 6.42 20.17
CA GLU A 366 -10.61 6.09 20.71
C GLU A 366 -11.55 7.31 20.68
N GLU A 367 -11.04 8.53 20.93
CA GLU A 367 -11.84 9.77 20.84
C GLU A 367 -12.32 10.09 19.42
N ARG A 368 -11.46 9.83 18.41
CA ARG A 368 -11.71 10.19 17.01
C ARG A 368 -12.40 9.08 16.20
N MET A 369 -12.62 7.91 16.79
CA MET A 369 -13.21 6.77 16.08
C MET A 369 -14.56 6.34 16.65
N VAL A 370 -15.41 5.82 15.75
CA VAL A 370 -16.66 5.12 16.09
C VAL A 370 -16.66 3.74 15.44
N VAL A 371 -17.25 2.76 16.14
CA VAL A 371 -17.44 1.40 15.66
C VAL A 371 -18.92 1.05 15.77
N GLY A 372 -19.57 0.83 14.62
CA GLY A 372 -21.02 0.58 14.61
C GLY A 372 -21.86 1.69 15.25
N GLY A 373 -21.42 2.97 15.15
CA GLY A 373 -22.11 4.13 15.72
C GLY A 373 -21.86 4.36 17.22
N ARG A 374 -20.95 3.61 17.85
CA ARG A 374 -20.53 3.79 19.25
C ARG A 374 -19.08 4.23 19.32
N PRO A 375 -18.64 4.92 20.40
CA PRO A 375 -17.23 5.22 20.61
C PRO A 375 -16.38 3.96 20.45
N ALA A 376 -15.27 4.08 19.75
CA ALA A 376 -14.35 2.96 19.58
C ALA A 376 -13.69 2.63 20.93
N HIS A 377 -13.44 1.35 21.14
CA HIS A 377 -12.64 0.85 22.23
C HIS A 377 -11.74 -0.27 21.73
N LEU A 378 -10.43 -0.14 21.96
CA LEU A 378 -9.47 -1.15 21.63
C LEU A 378 -9.16 -2.01 22.85
N GLU A 379 -9.34 -3.33 22.73
CA GLU A 379 -8.96 -4.26 23.78
C GLU A 379 -7.44 -4.24 24.00
N ARG A 380 -7.03 -3.86 25.20
CA ARG A 380 -5.61 -3.78 25.57
C ARG A 380 -5.11 -5.17 25.99
N VAL A 381 -4.28 -5.80 25.17
CA VAL A 381 -3.73 -7.13 25.41
C VAL A 381 -2.30 -7.04 25.90
N ALA A 382 -1.97 -7.77 26.98
CA ALA A 382 -0.60 -7.80 27.50
C ALA A 382 0.37 -8.47 26.52
N CYS A 383 1.59 -7.97 26.41
CA CYS A 383 2.64 -8.51 25.54
C CYS A 383 2.90 -10.01 25.83
N ASP A 384 2.95 -10.41 27.10
CA ASP A 384 3.16 -11.79 27.52
C ASP A 384 2.03 -12.71 27.04
N THR A 385 0.78 -12.22 27.04
CA THR A 385 -0.37 -12.95 26.48
C THR A 385 -0.18 -13.19 24.97
N VAL A 386 0.29 -12.18 24.24
CA VAL A 386 0.58 -12.32 22.81
C VAL A 386 1.70 -13.34 22.58
N LEU A 387 2.78 -13.25 23.33
CA LEU A 387 3.91 -14.20 23.23
C LEU A 387 3.45 -15.63 23.58
N PHE A 388 2.69 -15.81 24.65
CA PHE A 388 2.12 -17.10 25.02
C PHE A 388 1.22 -17.67 23.94
N GLN A 389 0.31 -16.86 23.39
CA GLN A 389 -0.54 -17.26 22.26
C GLN A 389 0.26 -17.67 21.02
N GLY A 390 1.40 -17.04 20.75
CA GLY A 390 2.24 -17.30 19.59
C GLY A 390 3.15 -18.52 19.77
N TYR A 391 3.75 -18.68 20.93
CA TYR A 391 4.78 -19.69 21.17
C TYR A 391 4.30 -20.88 21.99
N GLY A 392 3.26 -20.72 22.81
CA GLY A 392 2.71 -21.78 23.65
C GLY A 392 3.71 -22.30 24.69
N GLY A 393 3.44 -23.45 25.23
CA GLY A 393 4.28 -24.10 26.23
C GLY A 393 3.68 -24.06 27.63
N ALA A 394 4.29 -24.77 28.58
CA ALA A 394 3.90 -24.77 29.99
C ALA A 394 4.56 -23.56 30.70
N ALA A 395 3.88 -22.97 31.66
CA ALA A 395 4.37 -21.85 32.47
C ALA A 395 4.99 -20.72 31.61
N ARG A 396 6.29 -20.48 31.73
CA ARG A 396 7.04 -19.42 31.02
C ARG A 396 7.89 -19.92 29.84
N GLU A 397 7.67 -21.12 29.35
CA GLU A 397 8.41 -21.64 28.18
C GLU A 397 8.31 -20.75 26.95
N PHE A 398 7.21 -20.00 26.80
CA PHE A 398 7.04 -19.08 25.68
C PHE A 398 8.16 -18.02 25.63
N GLU A 399 8.73 -17.61 26.77
CA GLU A 399 9.84 -16.65 26.85
C GLU A 399 11.12 -17.24 26.25
N SER A 400 11.44 -18.51 26.60
CA SER A 400 12.58 -19.22 26.03
C SER A 400 12.40 -19.41 24.51
N ARG A 401 11.22 -19.87 24.08
CA ARG A 401 10.91 -20.07 22.66
C ARG A 401 10.96 -18.76 21.85
N ALA A 402 10.50 -17.66 22.43
CA ALA A 402 10.63 -16.33 21.81
C ALA A 402 12.10 -15.90 21.70
N THR A 403 12.90 -16.21 22.75
CA THR A 403 14.35 -15.95 22.74
C THR A 403 15.06 -16.76 21.67
N ASP A 404 14.72 -18.05 21.50
CA ASP A 404 15.27 -18.91 20.46
C ASP A 404 15.01 -18.34 19.06
N VAL A 405 13.79 -17.86 18.82
CA VAL A 405 13.42 -17.18 17.56
C VAL A 405 14.22 -15.90 17.35
N GLN A 406 14.36 -15.07 18.40
CA GLN A 406 15.18 -13.85 18.32
C GLN A 406 16.64 -14.18 17.98
N MET A 407 17.22 -15.17 18.65
CA MET A 407 18.60 -15.60 18.38
C MET A 407 18.75 -16.20 16.97
N ALA A 408 17.76 -16.92 16.47
CA ALA A 408 17.79 -17.44 15.11
C ALA A 408 17.78 -16.32 14.06
N LEU A 409 16.96 -15.27 14.25
CA LEU A 409 16.92 -14.09 13.39
C LEU A 409 18.22 -13.27 13.48
N GLU A 410 18.80 -13.12 14.68
CA GLU A 410 20.11 -12.46 14.83
C GLU A 410 21.22 -13.26 14.15
N ARG A 411 21.22 -14.60 14.22
CA ARG A 411 22.15 -15.45 13.46
C ARG A 411 21.99 -15.28 11.96
N TRP A 412 20.75 -15.19 11.48
CA TRP A 412 20.48 -14.95 10.06
C TRP A 412 21.08 -13.61 9.59
N VAL A 413 20.95 -12.53 10.37
CA VAL A 413 21.55 -11.23 10.07
C VAL A 413 23.08 -11.33 10.03
N LEU A 414 23.68 -12.05 11.00
CA LEU A 414 25.15 -12.17 11.09
C LEU A 414 25.76 -13.12 10.06
N ARG A 415 24.97 -13.99 9.45
CA ARG A 415 25.44 -15.00 8.50
C ARG A 415 25.99 -14.41 7.21
N ASP A 416 25.45 -13.26 6.78
CA ASP A 416 25.77 -12.65 5.51
C ASP A 416 25.83 -11.12 5.63
N THR A 417 26.82 -10.51 5.02
CA THR A 417 26.98 -9.05 4.95
C THR A 417 25.76 -8.37 4.29
N THR A 418 25.16 -9.02 3.30
CA THR A 418 23.94 -8.53 2.61
C THR A 418 22.77 -8.46 3.57
N ASN A 419 22.57 -9.49 4.41
CA ASN A 419 21.50 -9.52 5.42
C ASN A 419 21.75 -8.43 6.49
N ALA A 420 23.00 -8.25 6.91
CA ALA A 420 23.36 -7.21 7.87
C ALA A 420 23.14 -5.80 7.29
N SER A 421 23.50 -5.58 6.02
CA SER A 421 23.26 -4.32 5.31
C SER A 421 21.76 -4.03 5.21
N LEU A 422 20.96 -5.03 4.84
CA LEU A 422 19.50 -4.92 4.77
C LEU A 422 18.88 -4.55 6.12
N ALA A 423 19.31 -5.20 7.20
CA ALA A 423 18.86 -4.90 8.56
C ALA A 423 19.19 -3.46 8.99
N ARG A 424 20.43 -2.99 8.68
CA ARG A 424 20.87 -1.62 8.97
C ARG A 424 20.05 -0.59 8.19
N THR A 425 19.84 -0.83 6.89
CA THR A 425 19.05 0.05 6.03
C THR A 425 17.61 0.15 6.52
N ALA A 426 16.99 -0.97 6.88
CA ALA A 426 15.64 -1.01 7.41
C ALA A 426 15.52 -0.28 8.77
N PHE A 427 16.48 -0.48 9.68
CA PHE A 427 16.53 0.25 10.94
C PHE A 427 16.61 1.77 10.72
N LEU A 428 17.52 2.23 9.86
CA LEU A 428 17.68 3.65 9.55
C LEU A 428 16.45 4.24 8.84
N ALA A 429 15.82 3.48 7.95
CA ALA A 429 14.59 3.88 7.28
C ALA A 429 13.43 4.00 8.26
N HIS A 430 13.30 3.05 9.20
CA HIS A 430 12.29 3.12 10.26
C HIS A 430 12.48 4.37 11.15
N VAL A 431 13.69 4.66 11.59
CA VAL A 431 13.96 5.87 12.42
C VAL A 431 13.65 7.16 11.64
N ARG A 432 13.98 7.20 10.34
CA ARG A 432 13.64 8.35 9.47
C ARG A 432 12.13 8.49 9.30
N ALA A 433 11.43 7.41 9.03
CA ALA A 433 9.97 7.41 8.91
C ALA A 433 9.30 7.83 10.23
N TYR A 434 9.82 7.37 11.37
CA TYR A 434 9.31 7.79 12.67
C TYR A 434 9.42 9.31 12.92
N ALA A 435 10.41 9.96 12.35
CA ALA A 435 10.58 11.41 12.45
C ALA A 435 9.57 12.22 11.60
N THR A 436 8.80 11.58 10.72
CA THR A 436 7.83 12.25 9.84
C THR A 436 6.43 12.37 10.45
N HIS A 437 6.20 11.88 11.66
CA HIS A 437 4.92 12.09 12.36
C HIS A 437 4.53 13.59 12.41
N PRO A 438 3.23 13.92 12.29
CA PRO A 438 2.74 15.28 12.29
C PRO A 438 3.18 16.08 13.53
N ALA A 439 3.29 17.39 13.37
CA ALA A 439 3.69 18.26 14.47
C ALA A 439 2.76 18.16 15.69
N SER A 440 1.46 17.94 15.45
CA SER A 440 0.43 17.75 16.50
C SER A 440 0.64 16.49 17.35
N GLU A 441 1.31 15.48 16.81
CA GLU A 441 1.55 14.19 17.48
C GLU A 441 2.97 14.04 18.02
N ARG A 442 3.86 15.03 17.82
CA ARG A 442 5.27 14.98 18.27
C ARG A 442 5.45 14.87 19.77
N ALA A 443 4.43 15.19 20.57
CA ALA A 443 4.46 14.97 22.01
C ALA A 443 4.51 13.46 22.34
N ILE A 444 3.84 12.65 21.54
CA ILE A 444 3.77 11.19 21.67
C ILE A 444 4.88 10.52 20.83
N PHE A 445 4.96 10.85 19.54
CA PHE A 445 5.92 10.27 18.61
C PHE A 445 7.21 11.11 18.53
N ASN A 446 7.99 11.07 19.61
CA ASN A 446 9.24 11.81 19.68
C ASN A 446 10.44 10.88 19.47
N VAL A 447 11.21 11.13 18.42
CA VAL A 447 12.45 10.35 18.11
C VAL A 447 13.40 10.26 19.30
N ARG A 448 13.44 11.29 20.16
CA ARG A 448 14.29 11.30 21.36
C ARG A 448 13.86 10.28 22.42
N GLN A 449 12.61 9.84 22.39
CA GLN A 449 12.09 8.81 23.31
C GLN A 449 12.38 7.39 22.79
N LEU A 450 12.83 7.25 21.54
CA LEU A 450 13.22 5.96 20.99
C LEU A 450 14.53 5.49 21.62
N HIS A 451 14.46 4.37 22.33
CA HIS A 451 15.65 3.69 22.79
C HIS A 451 16.32 2.93 21.63
N LEU A 452 17.16 3.64 20.85
CA LEU A 452 17.72 3.13 19.59
C LEU A 452 18.43 1.78 19.74
N GLY A 453 19.14 1.52 20.85
CA GLY A 453 19.80 0.24 21.11
C GLY A 453 18.82 -0.92 21.28
N HIS A 454 17.67 -0.70 21.93
CA HIS A 454 16.62 -1.71 22.03
C HIS A 454 15.86 -1.85 20.70
N LEU A 455 15.65 -0.75 19.99
CA LEU A 455 14.98 -0.77 18.68
C LEU A 455 15.82 -1.50 17.62
N ALA A 456 17.15 -1.42 17.68
CA ALA A 456 18.03 -2.19 16.79
C ALA A 456 17.78 -3.70 16.88
N LYS A 457 17.39 -4.21 18.07
CA LYS A 457 17.00 -5.63 18.23
C LYS A 457 15.70 -6.01 17.52
N ALA A 458 14.81 -5.04 17.27
CA ALA A 458 13.63 -5.27 16.42
C ALA A 458 14.00 -5.53 14.96
N PHE A 459 15.21 -5.21 14.55
CA PHE A 459 15.81 -5.53 13.26
C PHE A 459 16.89 -6.60 13.36
N ALA A 460 16.88 -7.38 14.44
CA ALA A 460 17.84 -8.44 14.74
C ALA A 460 19.32 -7.98 14.73
N LEU A 461 19.58 -6.70 14.93
CA LEU A 461 20.92 -6.11 15.03
C LEU A 461 21.49 -6.25 16.46
N ARG A 462 22.75 -6.65 16.55
CA ARG A 462 23.54 -6.65 17.80
C ARG A 462 24.41 -5.43 17.97
N GLU A 463 24.56 -4.66 16.90
CA GLU A 463 25.45 -3.50 16.83
C GLU A 463 24.89 -2.28 17.57
N ALA A 464 25.78 -1.44 18.08
CA ALA A 464 25.39 -0.15 18.63
C ALA A 464 24.92 0.81 17.51
N PRO A 465 23.93 1.69 17.75
CA PRO A 465 23.38 2.59 16.74
C PRO A 465 24.42 3.46 16.01
N ASN A 466 25.44 3.94 16.73
CA ASN A 466 26.52 4.74 16.14
C ASN A 466 27.39 3.96 15.14
N THR A 467 27.57 2.66 15.38
CA THR A 467 28.28 1.76 14.46
C THR A 467 27.44 1.52 13.20
N VAL A 468 26.13 1.33 13.36
CA VAL A 468 25.19 1.15 12.22
C VAL A 468 25.23 2.34 11.26
N GLN A 469 25.22 3.57 11.79
CA GLN A 469 25.29 4.78 10.95
C GLN A 469 26.63 4.90 10.21
N ARG A 470 27.75 4.59 10.87
CA ARG A 470 29.08 4.66 10.26
C ARG A 470 29.28 3.60 9.17
N THR A 471 28.79 2.39 9.40
CA THR A 471 28.94 1.29 8.43
C THR A 471 28.04 1.53 7.21
N SER A 472 26.80 1.96 7.40
CA SER A 472 25.90 2.30 6.29
C SER A 472 26.43 3.44 5.43
N LYS A 473 27.08 4.45 6.03
CA LYS A 473 27.70 5.56 5.28
C LYS A 473 28.89 5.08 4.44
N ARG A 474 29.72 4.19 4.96
CA ARG A 474 30.83 3.57 4.23
C ARG A 474 30.34 2.70 3.06
N GLU A 475 29.35 1.85 3.30
CA GLU A 475 28.75 1.01 2.26
C GLU A 475 28.15 1.86 1.13
N HIS A 476 27.54 3.00 1.46
CA HIS A 476 26.98 3.93 0.46
C HIS A 476 28.09 4.62 -0.34
N GLU A 477 29.14 5.08 0.32
CA GLU A 477 30.31 5.69 -0.34
C GLU A 477 31.06 4.69 -1.24
N GLU A 478 31.19 3.42 -0.84
CA GLU A 478 31.76 2.36 -1.67
C GLU A 478 30.90 2.02 -2.88
N HIS A 479 29.55 2.04 -2.72
CA HIS A 479 28.63 1.82 -3.83
C HIS A 479 28.59 2.98 -4.83
N GLU A 480 28.67 4.22 -4.36
CA GLU A 480 28.81 5.39 -5.22
C GLU A 480 30.18 5.43 -5.91
N GLY A 481 31.24 5.07 -5.20
CA GLY A 481 32.58 4.95 -5.78
C GLY A 481 32.69 3.88 -6.87
N LYS A 482 31.94 2.77 -6.76
CA LYS A 482 31.83 1.74 -7.82
C LYS A 482 30.96 2.21 -9.00
N ARG A 483 29.89 2.97 -8.75
CA ARG A 483 29.05 3.55 -9.80
C ARG A 483 29.75 4.67 -10.60
N SER A 484 30.65 5.42 -9.98
CA SER A 484 31.43 6.46 -10.66
C SER A 484 32.55 5.90 -11.54
N LYS A 485 32.96 4.64 -11.33
CA LYS A 485 34.00 3.95 -12.10
C LYS A 485 33.46 3.07 -13.24
N ASP A 486 32.15 3.16 -13.57
CA ASP A 486 31.57 2.45 -14.72
C ASP A 486 32.07 3.08 -16.05
N PRO A 487 32.89 2.37 -16.84
CA PRO A 487 33.49 2.90 -18.08
C PRO A 487 32.44 3.34 -19.10
N THR A 488 31.24 2.76 -19.06
CA THR A 488 30.13 3.07 -19.98
C THR A 488 29.55 4.44 -19.70
N ARG A 489 29.50 4.85 -18.44
CA ARG A 489 28.99 6.15 -18.00
C ARG A 489 29.99 7.27 -18.27
N GLU A 490 31.26 6.99 -18.09
CA GLU A 490 32.35 7.92 -18.40
C GLU A 490 32.45 8.17 -19.91
N ARG A 491 32.31 7.11 -20.73
CA ARG A 491 32.24 7.21 -22.18
C ARG A 491 31.02 8.03 -22.67
N LYS A 492 29.87 7.86 -22.03
CA LYS A 492 28.64 8.64 -22.33
C LYS A 492 28.77 10.11 -21.94
N ARG A 493 29.47 10.39 -20.82
CA ARG A 493 29.75 11.75 -20.36
C ARG A 493 30.75 12.47 -21.26
N ARG A 494 31.77 11.78 -21.76
CA ARG A 494 32.76 12.28 -22.78
C ARG A 494 32.06 12.49 -24.13
N MET A 495 31.12 11.63 -24.53
CA MET A 495 30.34 11.83 -25.77
C MET A 495 29.43 13.06 -25.69
N LEU A 496 28.80 13.28 -24.55
CA LEU A 496 27.91 14.47 -24.32
C LEU A 496 28.72 15.78 -24.20
N ALA A 497 29.95 15.73 -23.67
CA ALA A 497 30.79 16.92 -23.55
C ALA A 497 31.47 17.33 -24.90
N ASN A 498 31.43 16.46 -25.90
CA ASN A 498 31.97 16.73 -27.22
C ASN A 498 30.92 17.02 -28.31
N LEU A 499 29.65 17.27 -27.91
CA LEU A 499 28.64 17.75 -28.84
C LEU A 499 28.83 19.27 -29.04
N PRO A 500 28.84 19.77 -30.29
CA PRO A 500 28.90 21.21 -30.54
C PRO A 500 27.64 21.92 -29.98
N GLU A 501 27.83 23.13 -29.46
CA GLU A 501 26.77 23.95 -28.83
C GLU A 501 25.61 24.39 -29.78
N GLU A 502 25.62 23.94 -31.03
CA GLU A 502 24.56 24.33 -32.00
C GLU A 502 23.36 23.36 -32.05
N ALA A 503 23.25 22.39 -31.11
CA ALA A 503 22.18 21.40 -31.08
C ALA A 503 21.44 21.36 -29.73
N ALA A 504 21.33 22.49 -29.01
CA ALA A 504 20.54 22.62 -27.79
C ALA A 504 19.26 23.41 -28.06
#